data_62384220ccd53aede96ff1320b5bc021
#
_entry.id   62384220ccd53aede96ff1320b5bc021
#
_cell.length_a   1.000
_cell.length_b   1.000
_cell.length_c   1.000
_cell.angle_alpha   90.00
_cell.angle_beta   90.00
_cell.angle_gamma   90.00
#
_symmetry.space_group_name_H-M   'P 1'
#
loop_
_entity.id
_entity.type
_entity.pdbx_description
1 polymer ?
#
loop_
_entity_poly.entity_id
_entity_poly.type
_entity_poly.pdbx_seq_one_letter_code
_entity_poly.pdbx_strand_id
1 'polypeptide(L)'
;AFAKTQMGALWGLPNSARIFVSVANRDKRAMVFPIKRLADLGFELLATTGTAQVLRRNGIPATLVRKHSEGAGPNGEPTIVEEILAGTVDMVVNTPGNGDARRDGYAIRTATTSMDRPIITTVQQLGAAVQGIEAQREGQITVTSLQEHATRLGQGRRTAAGGGSGEETS
;
A
#
# COMPACT_ATOMS: atom_id res chain seq x y z
N ALA A 1 19.07 8.72 -5.92
CA ALA A 1 17.98 9.31 -6.72
C ALA A 1 16.84 8.32 -6.95
N PHE A 2 17.16 7.07 -7.30
CA PHE A 2 16.15 6.01 -7.54
C PHE A 2 15.31 5.70 -6.30
N ALA A 3 15.92 5.60 -5.14
CA ALA A 3 15.25 5.32 -3.87
C ALA A 3 14.25 6.42 -3.45
N LYS A 4 14.56 7.68 -3.70
CA LYS A 4 13.67 8.81 -3.37
C LYS A 4 12.39 8.83 -4.21
N THR A 5 12.48 8.47 -5.50
CA THR A 5 11.32 8.45 -6.41
C THR A 5 10.35 7.32 -6.03
N GLN A 6 10.86 6.13 -5.72
CA GLN A 6 10.03 5.01 -5.26
C GLN A 6 9.37 5.28 -3.90
N MET A 7 10.11 5.87 -2.96
CA MET A 7 9.55 6.23 -1.64
C MET A 7 8.45 7.27 -1.76
N GLY A 8 8.58 8.25 -2.63
CA GLY A 8 7.53 9.24 -2.89
C GLY A 8 6.24 8.60 -3.41
N ALA A 9 6.33 7.62 -4.31
CA ALA A 9 5.18 6.87 -4.82
C ALA A 9 4.48 6.05 -3.72
N LEU A 10 5.25 5.48 -2.78
CA LEU A 10 4.70 4.73 -1.64
C LEU A 10 3.88 5.62 -0.69
N TRP A 11 4.30 6.86 -0.48
CA TRP A 11 3.62 7.78 0.41
C TRP A 11 2.29 8.29 -0.13
N GLY A 12 2.11 8.26 -1.44
CA GLY A 12 0.88 8.66 -2.11
C GLY A 12 -0.15 7.54 -2.29
N LEU A 13 0.09 6.34 -1.74
CA LEU A 13 -0.84 5.22 -1.89
C LEU A 13 -2.17 5.48 -1.19
N PRO A 14 -3.32 5.29 -1.87
CA PRO A 14 -4.62 5.39 -1.23
C PRO A 14 -4.82 4.26 -0.22
N ASN A 15 -5.74 4.45 0.75
CA ASN A 15 -6.05 3.45 1.76
C ASN A 15 -6.58 2.12 1.17
N SER A 16 -7.15 2.18 -0.01
CA SER A 16 -7.68 1.04 -0.76
C SER A 16 -6.69 0.46 -1.77
N ALA A 17 -5.40 0.82 -1.68
CA ALA A 17 -4.40 0.32 -2.61
C ALA A 17 -4.29 -1.20 -2.59
N ARG A 18 -4.05 -1.77 -3.75
CA ARG A 18 -3.85 -3.21 -3.95
C ARG A 18 -2.36 -3.51 -4.06
N ILE A 19 -1.89 -4.40 -3.21
CA ILE A 19 -0.49 -4.76 -3.09
C ILE A 19 -0.31 -6.23 -3.46
N PHE A 20 0.48 -6.49 -4.48
CA PHE A 20 0.84 -7.87 -4.84
C PHE A 20 2.08 -8.32 -4.09
N VAL A 21 2.03 -9.53 -3.55
CA VAL A 21 3.12 -10.14 -2.78
C VAL A 21 3.46 -11.52 -3.34
N SER A 22 4.70 -11.68 -3.77
CA SER A 22 5.26 -12.97 -4.16
C SER A 22 6.72 -13.02 -3.75
N VAL A 23 7.03 -13.83 -2.75
CA VAL A 23 8.37 -13.90 -2.17
C VAL A 23 8.96 -15.29 -2.26
N ALA A 24 10.28 -15.37 -2.36
CA ALA A 24 11.01 -16.63 -2.34
C ALA A 24 10.79 -17.37 -1.01
N ASN A 25 10.92 -18.70 -1.05
CA ASN A 25 10.68 -19.53 0.15
C ASN A 25 11.51 -19.10 1.36
N ARG A 26 12.76 -18.68 1.13
CA ARG A 26 13.67 -18.21 2.19
C ARG A 26 13.17 -16.95 2.89
N ASP A 27 12.37 -16.13 2.20
CA ASP A 27 11.91 -14.84 2.69
C ASP A 27 10.49 -14.89 3.30
N LYS A 28 9.76 -15.98 3.10
CA LYS A 28 8.36 -16.10 3.52
C LYS A 28 8.15 -15.83 5.01
N ARG A 29 9.03 -16.37 5.84
CA ARG A 29 8.93 -16.21 7.29
C ARG A 29 9.16 -14.75 7.72
N ALA A 30 10.17 -14.13 7.14
CA ALA A 30 10.53 -12.75 7.49
C ALA A 30 9.54 -11.71 6.97
N MET A 31 8.80 -12.00 5.89
CA MET A 31 7.84 -11.07 5.32
C MET A 31 6.50 -11.01 6.07
N VAL A 32 6.17 -12.02 6.87
CA VAL A 32 4.85 -12.14 7.51
C VAL A 32 4.53 -10.92 8.36
N PHE A 33 5.46 -10.49 9.20
CA PHE A 33 5.23 -9.37 10.11
C PHE A 33 5.01 -8.04 9.38
N PRO A 34 5.88 -7.59 8.46
CA PRO A 34 5.63 -6.37 7.72
C PRO A 34 4.39 -6.42 6.83
N ILE A 35 4.08 -7.56 6.21
CA ILE A 35 2.86 -7.70 5.41
C ILE A 35 1.61 -7.65 6.29
N LYS A 36 1.64 -8.21 7.49
CA LYS A 36 0.54 -8.07 8.44
C LYS A 36 0.26 -6.60 8.78
N ARG A 37 1.30 -5.81 8.97
CA ARG A 37 1.16 -4.37 9.23
C ARG A 37 0.49 -3.66 8.05
N LEU A 38 0.81 -4.02 6.81
CA LEU A 38 0.12 -3.49 5.62
C LEU A 38 -1.36 -3.89 5.59
N ALA A 39 -1.68 -5.13 5.92
CA ALA A 39 -3.07 -5.58 6.02
C ALA A 39 -3.85 -4.81 7.10
N ASP A 40 -3.24 -4.56 8.24
CA ASP A 40 -3.83 -3.79 9.35
C ASP A 40 -4.07 -2.32 8.96
N LEU A 41 -3.28 -1.77 8.04
CA LEU A 41 -3.48 -0.45 7.48
C LEU A 41 -4.65 -0.37 6.47
N GLY A 42 -5.25 -1.50 6.12
CA GLY A 42 -6.41 -1.56 5.23
C GLY A 42 -6.10 -1.87 3.76
N PHE A 43 -4.86 -2.13 3.39
CA PHE A 43 -4.50 -2.50 2.03
C PHE A 43 -5.03 -3.88 1.63
N GLU A 44 -5.49 -4.01 0.39
CA GLU A 44 -5.84 -5.30 -0.20
C GLU A 44 -4.58 -6.03 -0.65
N LEU A 45 -4.42 -7.27 -0.20
CA LEU A 45 -3.27 -8.10 -0.55
C LEU A 45 -3.63 -9.12 -1.63
N LEU A 46 -2.82 -9.17 -2.67
CA LEU A 46 -2.86 -10.19 -3.72
C LEU A 46 -1.62 -11.06 -3.60
N ALA A 47 -1.75 -12.36 -3.73
CA ALA A 47 -0.61 -13.26 -3.63
C ALA A 47 -0.78 -14.50 -4.50
N THR A 48 0.33 -15.05 -4.97
CA THR A 48 0.35 -16.38 -5.61
C THR A 48 0.19 -17.48 -4.56
N THR A 49 -0.19 -18.68 -5.01
CA THR A 49 -0.60 -19.80 -4.14
C THR A 49 0.31 -20.03 -2.94
N GLY A 50 1.60 -20.16 -3.15
CA GLY A 50 2.55 -20.44 -2.07
C GLY A 50 2.67 -19.33 -1.05
N THR A 51 2.67 -18.09 -1.49
CA THR A 51 2.71 -16.91 -0.61
C THR A 51 1.36 -16.71 0.09
N ALA A 52 0.25 -16.87 -0.63
CA ALA A 52 -1.10 -16.75 -0.06
C ALA A 52 -1.35 -17.76 1.07
N GLN A 53 -0.88 -19.01 0.92
CA GLN A 53 -0.99 -20.03 1.96
C GLN A 53 -0.29 -19.61 3.25
N VAL A 54 0.94 -19.08 3.15
CA VAL A 54 1.69 -18.62 4.32
C VAL A 54 0.97 -17.43 5.00
N LEU A 55 0.50 -16.48 4.23
CA LEU A 55 -0.24 -15.32 4.76
C LEU A 55 -1.50 -15.76 5.49
N ARG A 56 -2.32 -16.61 4.87
CA ARG A 56 -3.57 -17.11 5.46
C ARG A 56 -3.36 -17.91 6.73
N ARG A 57 -2.30 -18.75 6.79
CA ARG A 57 -1.92 -19.49 8.00
C ARG A 57 -1.57 -18.58 9.17
N ASN A 58 -1.13 -17.37 8.89
CA ASN A 58 -0.80 -16.36 9.90
C ASN A 58 -1.95 -15.35 10.14
N GLY A 59 -3.16 -15.69 9.68
CA GLY A 59 -4.34 -14.85 9.89
C GLY A 59 -4.39 -13.59 9.02
N ILE A 60 -3.59 -13.53 7.94
CA ILE A 60 -3.54 -12.40 7.02
C ILE A 60 -4.39 -12.74 5.80
N PRO A 61 -5.49 -12.00 5.53
CA PRO A 61 -6.30 -12.24 4.35
C PRO A 61 -5.52 -11.86 3.08
N ALA A 62 -5.54 -12.73 2.09
CA ALA A 62 -4.91 -12.50 0.80
C ALA A 62 -5.76 -13.08 -0.31
N THR A 63 -5.97 -12.30 -1.36
CA THR A 63 -6.65 -12.75 -2.57
C THR A 63 -5.68 -13.50 -3.46
N LEU A 64 -6.08 -14.67 -3.90
CA LEU A 64 -5.26 -15.51 -4.77
C LEU A 64 -5.24 -14.92 -6.19
N VAL A 65 -4.06 -14.84 -6.79
CA VAL A 65 -3.87 -14.44 -8.18
C VAL A 65 -2.99 -15.47 -8.89
N ARG A 66 -3.22 -15.66 -10.20
CA ARG A 66 -2.47 -16.63 -11.00
C ARG A 66 -1.07 -16.11 -11.33
N LYS A 67 -0.11 -17.02 -11.36
CA LYS A 67 1.24 -16.71 -11.85
C LYS A 67 1.22 -16.45 -13.36
N HIS A 68 2.19 -15.68 -13.82
CA HIS A 68 2.37 -15.45 -15.26
C HIS A 68 2.56 -16.77 -16.03
N SER A 69 3.37 -17.69 -15.49
CA SER A 69 3.64 -19.01 -16.10
C SER A 69 2.41 -19.92 -16.17
N GLU A 70 1.38 -19.68 -15.37
CA GLU A 70 0.14 -20.47 -15.37
C GLU A 70 -0.84 -20.05 -16.49
N GLY A 71 -0.63 -18.89 -17.09
CA GLY A 71 -1.53 -18.32 -18.07
C GLY A 71 -2.90 -17.95 -17.50
N ALA A 72 -3.78 -17.44 -18.36
CA ALA A 72 -5.15 -17.10 -17.98
C ALA A 72 -5.91 -18.33 -17.49
N GLY A 73 -6.81 -18.14 -16.54
CA GLY A 73 -7.62 -19.20 -15.98
C GLY A 73 -8.72 -19.70 -16.93
N PRO A 74 -9.35 -20.84 -16.61
CA PRO A 74 -10.38 -21.46 -17.45
C PRO A 74 -11.63 -20.59 -17.64
N ASN A 75 -11.89 -19.67 -16.73
CA ASN A 75 -12.99 -18.71 -16.82
C ASN A 75 -12.50 -17.30 -17.19
N GLY A 76 -11.29 -17.17 -17.73
CA GLY A 76 -10.69 -15.89 -18.08
C GLY A 76 -10.07 -15.12 -16.93
N GLU A 77 -9.78 -15.79 -15.80
CA GLU A 77 -9.10 -15.15 -14.68
C GLU A 77 -7.71 -14.65 -15.11
N PRO A 78 -7.39 -13.37 -14.89
CA PRO A 78 -6.13 -12.81 -15.33
C PRO A 78 -4.94 -13.33 -14.53
N THR A 79 -3.77 -13.31 -15.16
CA THR A 79 -2.50 -13.50 -14.46
C THR A 79 -2.10 -12.21 -13.75
N ILE A 80 -1.13 -12.31 -12.82
CA ILE A 80 -0.62 -11.11 -12.13
C ILE A 80 -0.04 -10.08 -13.11
N VAL A 81 0.59 -10.50 -14.19
CA VAL A 81 1.13 -9.58 -15.19
C VAL A 81 0.01 -8.81 -15.87
N GLU A 82 -1.08 -9.49 -16.25
CA GLU A 82 -2.26 -8.84 -16.81
C GLU A 82 -2.93 -7.86 -15.84
N GLU A 83 -3.01 -8.22 -14.55
CA GLU A 83 -3.50 -7.33 -13.49
C GLU A 83 -2.64 -6.07 -13.35
N ILE A 84 -1.32 -6.21 -13.37
CA ILE A 84 -0.39 -5.07 -13.30
C ILE A 84 -0.57 -4.16 -14.52
N LEU A 85 -0.62 -4.73 -15.72
CA LEU A 85 -0.77 -3.97 -16.96
C LEU A 85 -2.15 -3.30 -17.08
N ALA A 86 -3.17 -3.87 -16.46
CA ALA A 86 -4.49 -3.25 -16.36
C ALA A 86 -4.56 -2.07 -15.38
N GLY A 87 -3.50 -1.83 -14.60
CA GLY A 87 -3.42 -0.74 -13.62
C GLY A 87 -4.13 -1.02 -12.30
N THR A 88 -4.51 -2.26 -12.04
CA THR A 88 -5.25 -2.66 -10.83
C THR A 88 -4.36 -2.95 -9.63
N VAL A 89 -3.04 -2.92 -9.80
CA VAL A 89 -2.04 -3.16 -8.74
C VAL A 89 -1.25 -1.88 -8.50
N ASP A 90 -1.20 -1.42 -7.27
CA ASP A 90 -0.57 -0.15 -6.90
C ASP A 90 0.88 -0.30 -6.42
N MET A 91 1.22 -1.44 -5.84
CA MET A 91 2.56 -1.75 -5.36
C MET A 91 2.84 -3.24 -5.50
N VAL A 92 4.09 -3.59 -5.77
CA VAL A 92 4.54 -4.96 -5.92
C VAL A 92 5.66 -5.27 -4.92
N VAL A 93 5.54 -6.38 -4.23
CA VAL A 93 6.59 -6.98 -3.40
C VAL A 93 6.99 -8.32 -4.03
N ASN A 94 8.16 -8.37 -4.64
CA ASN A 94 8.65 -9.55 -5.32
C ASN A 94 10.14 -9.79 -5.01
N THR A 95 10.43 -10.76 -4.15
CA THR A 95 11.83 -11.15 -3.89
C THR A 95 12.29 -12.20 -4.89
N PRO A 96 13.57 -12.15 -5.32
CA PRO A 96 14.08 -13.05 -6.35
C PRO A 96 13.99 -14.51 -5.96
N GLY A 97 13.44 -15.35 -6.86
CA GLY A 97 13.41 -16.79 -6.74
C GLY A 97 14.35 -17.49 -7.74
N ASN A 98 14.30 -18.81 -7.78
CA ASN A 98 15.06 -19.63 -8.71
C ASN A 98 14.13 -20.32 -9.73
N GLY A 99 14.68 -20.79 -10.84
CA GLY A 99 13.92 -21.53 -11.85
C GLY A 99 12.74 -20.74 -12.43
N ASP A 100 11.56 -21.34 -12.46
CA ASP A 100 10.34 -20.71 -13.01
C ASP A 100 9.94 -19.46 -12.22
N ALA A 101 10.16 -19.46 -10.91
CA ALA A 101 9.94 -18.28 -10.08
C ALA A 101 10.81 -17.09 -10.51
N ARG A 102 11.98 -17.33 -11.08
CA ARG A 102 12.86 -16.29 -11.63
C ARG A 102 12.26 -15.67 -12.91
N ARG A 103 11.69 -16.50 -13.78
CA ARG A 103 11.02 -16.03 -15.02
C ARG A 103 9.78 -15.22 -14.71
N ASP A 104 8.94 -15.73 -13.80
CA ASP A 104 7.76 -15.02 -13.33
C ASP A 104 8.14 -13.67 -12.71
N GLY A 105 9.19 -13.66 -11.88
CA GLY A 105 9.70 -12.45 -11.27
C GLY A 105 10.19 -11.41 -12.28
N TYR A 106 10.85 -11.85 -13.35
CA TYR A 106 11.28 -10.95 -14.42
C TYR A 106 10.06 -10.31 -15.12
N ALA A 107 9.05 -11.11 -15.48
CA ALA A 107 7.84 -10.61 -16.13
C ALA A 107 7.07 -9.62 -15.22
N ILE A 108 6.98 -9.93 -13.94
CA ILE A 108 6.34 -9.06 -12.94
C ILE A 108 7.09 -7.73 -12.82
N ARG A 109 8.41 -7.75 -12.70
CA ARG A 109 9.22 -6.53 -12.59
C ARG A 109 9.13 -5.67 -13.84
N THR A 110 9.18 -6.28 -15.02
CA THR A 110 9.05 -5.57 -16.29
C THR A 110 7.69 -4.89 -16.42
N ALA A 111 6.61 -5.59 -16.12
CA ALA A 111 5.26 -5.03 -16.13
C ALA A 111 5.10 -3.90 -15.11
N THR A 112 5.61 -4.09 -13.90
CA THR A 112 5.55 -3.08 -12.82
C THR A 112 6.28 -1.81 -13.19
N THR A 113 7.48 -1.94 -13.75
CA THR A 113 8.28 -0.80 -14.22
C THR A 113 7.60 -0.07 -15.37
N SER A 114 7.00 -0.79 -16.32
CA SER A 114 6.27 -0.19 -17.45
C SER A 114 5.07 0.62 -17.01
N MET A 115 4.45 0.27 -15.89
CA MET A 115 3.30 0.97 -15.32
C MET A 115 3.72 2.03 -14.28
N ASP A 116 5.00 2.25 -14.11
CA ASP A 116 5.56 3.24 -13.17
C ASP A 116 5.09 3.02 -11.72
N ARG A 117 4.94 1.76 -11.33
CA ARG A 117 4.51 1.37 -9.98
C ARG A 117 5.72 1.02 -9.11
N PRO A 118 5.67 1.29 -7.79
CA PRO A 118 6.74 0.94 -6.88
C PRO A 118 6.89 -0.57 -6.75
N ILE A 119 8.15 -1.02 -6.73
CA ILE A 119 8.50 -2.43 -6.54
C ILE A 119 9.51 -2.57 -5.41
N ILE A 120 9.25 -3.53 -4.54
CA ILE A 120 10.11 -3.90 -3.42
C ILE A 120 10.67 -5.29 -3.68
N THR A 121 11.98 -5.44 -3.62
CA THR A 121 12.68 -6.68 -3.98
C THR A 121 13.40 -7.35 -2.82
N THR A 122 13.43 -6.74 -1.64
CA THR A 122 14.03 -7.31 -0.42
C THR A 122 13.12 -7.14 0.78
N VAL A 123 13.27 -8.02 1.78
CA VAL A 123 12.52 -7.92 3.03
C VAL A 123 12.90 -6.67 3.82
N GLN A 124 14.16 -6.24 3.75
CA GLN A 124 14.64 -5.02 4.39
C GLN A 124 13.95 -3.79 3.81
N GLN A 125 13.85 -3.70 2.49
CA GLN A 125 13.10 -2.63 1.81
C GLN A 125 11.62 -2.65 2.21
N LEU A 126 11.02 -3.84 2.33
CA LEU A 126 9.64 -3.99 2.76
C LEU A 126 9.43 -3.42 4.17
N GLY A 127 10.29 -3.75 5.11
CA GLY A 127 10.23 -3.22 6.47
C GLY A 127 10.34 -1.69 6.51
N ALA A 128 11.30 -1.13 5.76
CA ALA A 128 11.46 0.32 5.66
C ALA A 128 10.26 1.01 5.01
N ALA A 129 9.69 0.41 3.96
CA ALA A 129 8.50 0.93 3.28
C ALA A 129 7.28 0.96 4.21
N VAL A 130 7.05 -0.10 4.97
CA VAL A 130 5.95 -0.17 5.94
C VAL A 130 6.10 0.90 7.02
N GLN A 131 7.30 1.06 7.58
CA GLN A 131 7.56 2.13 8.56
C GLN A 131 7.30 3.52 7.98
N GLY A 132 7.73 3.77 6.75
CA GLY A 132 7.50 5.04 6.07
C GLY A 132 6.02 5.32 5.82
N ILE A 133 5.25 4.34 5.40
CA ILE A 133 3.80 4.45 5.19
C ILE A 133 3.09 4.75 6.51
N GLU A 134 3.43 4.04 7.59
CA GLU A 134 2.84 4.25 8.90
C GLU A 134 3.16 5.65 9.45
N ALA A 135 4.41 6.08 9.36
CA ALA A 135 4.83 7.41 9.79
C ALA A 135 4.11 8.51 9.01
N GLN A 136 3.95 8.34 7.70
CA GLN A 136 3.23 9.28 6.85
C GLN A 136 1.75 9.39 7.26
N ARG A 137 1.09 8.28 7.56
CA ARG A 137 -0.31 8.27 8.00
C ARG A 137 -0.49 8.89 9.37
N GLU A 138 0.40 8.64 10.31
CA GLU A 138 0.40 9.29 11.62
C GLU A 138 0.58 10.81 11.49
N GLY A 139 1.52 11.24 10.65
CA GLY A 139 1.72 12.66 10.34
C GLY A 139 0.49 13.33 9.75
N GLN A 140 -0.21 12.68 8.83
CA GLN A 140 -1.45 13.18 8.25
C GLN A 140 -2.57 13.32 9.28
N ILE A 141 -2.75 12.34 10.15
CA ILE A 141 -3.75 12.38 11.23
C ILE A 141 -3.46 13.54 12.18
N THR A 142 -2.20 13.73 12.57
CA THR A 142 -1.78 14.84 13.47
C THR A 142 -2.04 16.19 12.85
N VAL A 143 -1.70 16.40 11.58
CA VAL A 143 -1.93 17.65 10.85
C VAL A 143 -3.43 17.95 10.75
N THR A 144 -4.26 16.97 10.40
CA THR A 144 -5.72 17.12 10.33
C THR A 144 -6.30 17.53 11.68
N SER A 145 -5.88 16.89 12.77
CA SER A 145 -6.33 17.23 14.14
C SER A 145 -5.98 18.66 14.51
N LEU A 146 -4.77 19.13 14.17
CA LEU A 146 -4.36 20.52 14.42
C LEU A 146 -5.18 21.52 13.61
N GLN A 147 -5.48 21.24 12.35
CA GLN A 147 -6.33 22.09 11.50
C GLN A 147 -7.75 22.18 12.01
N GLU A 148 -8.37 21.09 12.43
CA GLU A 148 -9.69 21.06 13.03
C GLU A 148 -9.75 21.90 14.31
N HIS A 149 -8.75 21.80 15.16
CA HIS A 149 -8.64 22.57 16.39
C HIS A 149 -8.51 24.08 16.11
N ALA A 150 -7.67 24.47 15.17
CA ALA A 150 -7.51 25.86 14.74
C ALA A 150 -8.83 26.44 14.18
N THR A 151 -9.57 25.67 13.39
CA THR A 151 -10.87 26.06 12.85
C THR A 151 -11.89 26.29 13.94
N ARG A 152 -11.96 25.42 14.95
CA ARG A 152 -12.86 25.59 16.11
C ARG A 152 -12.54 26.84 16.92
N LEU A 153 -11.28 27.15 17.15
CA LEU A 153 -10.84 28.35 17.84
C LEU A 153 -11.20 29.63 17.06
N GLY A 154 -11.04 29.61 15.74
CA GLY A 154 -11.43 30.69 14.86
C GLY A 154 -12.94 30.99 14.87
N GLN A 155 -13.75 29.94 14.90
CA GLN A 155 -15.21 30.07 15.00
C GLN A 155 -15.66 30.63 16.37
N GLY A 156 -15.02 30.18 17.45
CA GLY A 156 -15.30 30.69 18.79
C GLY A 156 -15.01 32.20 18.94
N ARG A 157 -13.99 32.71 18.29
CA ARG A 157 -13.68 34.18 18.31
C ARG A 157 -14.70 35.01 17.52
N ARG A 158 -15.26 34.48 16.42
CA ARG A 158 -16.26 35.21 15.63
C ARG A 158 -17.59 35.35 16.36
N THR A 159 -18.01 34.36 17.13
CA THR A 159 -19.26 34.43 17.91
C THR A 159 -19.14 35.34 19.12
N ALA A 160 -17.96 35.49 19.71
CA ALA A 160 -17.72 36.40 20.83
C ALA A 160 -17.66 37.89 20.42
N ALA A 161 -17.30 38.20 19.17
CA ALA A 161 -17.22 39.56 18.66
C ALA A 161 -18.57 40.12 18.15
N GLY A 162 -19.64 39.31 18.07
CA GLY A 162 -20.94 39.69 17.55
C GLY A 162 -21.98 40.15 18.60
N GLY A 163 -21.57 40.30 19.84
CA GLY A 163 -22.49 40.64 20.93
C GLY A 163 -22.21 42.00 21.59
N GLY A 164 -22.32 43.08 20.84
CA GLY A 164 -22.10 44.35 21.45
C GLY A 164 -22.43 45.54 20.53
N SER A 165 -23.69 45.75 20.26
CA SER A 165 -24.14 47.10 19.86
C SER A 165 -25.64 47.14 19.92
N GLY A 166 -26.11 47.94 20.77
CA GLY A 166 -27.46 48.43 20.70
C GLY A 166 -28.09 48.62 22.04
N GLU A 167 -27.96 49.79 22.56
CA GLU A 167 -29.11 50.55 23.01
C GLU A 167 -28.65 51.86 23.51
N GLU A 168 -28.94 52.87 22.75
CA GLU A 168 -29.19 54.15 23.38
C GLU A 168 -30.37 54.79 22.69
N THR A 169 -31.45 54.78 23.42
CA THR A 169 -32.61 55.63 23.22
C THR A 169 -32.54 56.84 24.13
N SER A 170 -32.71 57.93 23.56
CA SER A 170 -33.04 59.18 24.23
C SER A 170 -34.46 59.19 24.80
#